data_62f9b3d0368acc2687abd26b086325a7
#
_entry.id   62f9b3d0368acc2687abd26b086325a7
#
_cell.length_a   1.000
_cell.length_b   1.000
_cell.length_c   1.000
_cell.angle_alpha   90.00
_cell.angle_beta   90.00
_cell.angle_gamma   90.00
#
_symmetry.space_group_name_H-M   'P 1'
#
loop_
_entity.id
_entity.type
_entity.pdbx_description
1 polymer ?
#
loop_
_entity_poly.entity_id
_entity_poly.type
_entity_poly.pdbx_seq_one_letter_code
_entity_poly.pdbx_strand_id
1 'polypeptide(L)'
;YKTIYPTERYLFFDTETSGLPNNFNAPSSNTKNWPRLVQLSWIVTDDKGNKLKECSYIIRPEGFTIPMEATRIHGISNQTAILKGVNIKKVLNEFMEDAGNSSLLIGHNLSFDKKIVGAELIRMGYLDTLKNKPSFCTMESTVDFCKISNYSGYGYKFPKLQELYHKLFGQNFGNEHDASADVAATFKCFWELKKRGIINPLTSNDPF
;
A
#
# COMPACT_ATOMS: atom_id res chain seq x y z
N TYR A 1 -4.34 -38.27 10.69
CA TYR A 1 -4.34 -36.85 11.13
C TYR A 1 -3.93 -36.00 9.93
N LYS A 2 -4.89 -35.24 9.32
CA LYS A 2 -4.54 -34.18 8.36
C LYS A 2 -3.90 -33.05 9.16
N THR A 3 -2.63 -32.80 8.95
CA THR A 3 -1.95 -31.61 9.45
C THR A 3 -2.59 -30.42 8.72
N ILE A 4 -3.44 -29.69 9.41
CA ILE A 4 -4.02 -28.44 8.91
C ILE A 4 -2.90 -27.40 9.04
N TYR A 5 -2.16 -27.16 7.95
CA TYR A 5 -1.28 -26.00 7.89
C TYR A 5 -2.18 -24.75 7.96
N PRO A 6 -1.84 -23.75 8.79
CA PRO A 6 -2.59 -22.52 8.79
C PRO A 6 -2.53 -21.93 7.37
N THR A 7 -3.69 -21.60 6.80
CA THR A 7 -3.78 -20.97 5.48
C THR A 7 -2.96 -19.69 5.49
N GLU A 8 -2.02 -19.56 4.57
CA GLU A 8 -1.25 -18.31 4.45
C GLU A 8 -2.19 -17.14 4.18
N ARG A 9 -1.87 -16.00 4.76
CA ARG A 9 -2.64 -14.76 4.56
C ARG A 9 -1.77 -13.72 3.90
N TYR A 10 -2.33 -13.03 2.92
CA TYR A 10 -1.71 -11.90 2.24
C TYR A 10 -2.46 -10.63 2.60
N LEU A 11 -1.72 -9.57 2.88
CA LEU A 11 -2.27 -8.27 3.20
C LEU A 11 -1.87 -7.26 2.13
N PHE A 12 -2.85 -6.75 1.42
CA PHE A 12 -2.73 -5.65 0.46
C PHE A 12 -3.04 -4.35 1.18
N PHE A 13 -2.28 -3.30 0.98
CA PHE A 13 -2.60 -1.99 1.56
C PHE A 13 -2.08 -0.83 0.74
N ASP A 14 -2.71 0.30 0.93
CA ASP A 14 -2.41 1.57 0.28
C ASP A 14 -2.68 2.73 1.24
N THR A 15 -1.97 3.84 1.07
CA THR A 15 -2.06 5.02 1.93
C THR A 15 -2.28 6.29 1.13
N GLU A 16 -3.12 7.20 1.67
CA GLU A 16 -3.12 8.60 1.28
C GLU A 16 -2.45 9.44 2.36
N THR A 17 -1.76 10.49 1.95
CA THR A 17 -0.90 11.27 2.84
C THR A 17 -1.10 12.77 2.72
N SER A 18 -0.61 13.52 3.71
CA SER A 18 -0.64 14.98 3.71
C SER A 18 0.35 15.64 2.74
N GLY A 19 1.09 14.86 1.96
CA GLY A 19 2.07 15.35 1.00
C GLY A 19 3.11 14.30 0.63
N LEU A 20 4.27 14.73 0.19
CA LEU A 20 5.39 13.87 -0.19
C LEU A 20 6.56 14.04 0.79
N PRO A 21 7.43 13.03 0.93
CA PRO A 21 8.63 13.17 1.73
C PRO A 21 9.67 14.08 1.03
N ASN A 22 10.55 14.69 1.82
CA ASN A 22 11.67 15.44 1.26
C ASN A 22 12.71 14.52 0.60
N ASN A 23 12.88 13.31 1.13
CA ASN A 23 13.76 12.28 0.62
C ASN A 23 13.06 10.90 0.68
N PHE A 24 12.79 10.31 -0.49
CA PHE A 24 12.16 9.00 -0.60
C PHE A 24 13.03 7.84 -0.08
N ASN A 25 14.35 8.04 0.01
CA ASN A 25 15.28 7.03 0.51
C ASN A 25 15.46 7.06 2.03
N ALA A 26 14.93 8.08 2.72
CA ALA A 26 15.05 8.17 4.17
C ALA A 26 14.37 6.97 4.87
N PRO A 27 14.90 6.50 6.00
CA PRO A 27 14.23 5.48 6.80
C PRO A 27 12.97 6.03 7.47
N SER A 28 12.02 5.17 7.82
CA SER A 28 10.79 5.54 8.56
C SER A 28 11.10 6.20 9.91
N SER A 29 12.25 5.90 10.51
CA SER A 29 12.73 6.53 11.76
C SER A 29 13.02 8.02 11.63
N ASN A 30 13.28 8.52 10.43
CA ASN A 30 13.34 9.96 10.17
C ASN A 30 11.93 10.53 10.01
N THR A 31 11.17 10.56 11.10
CA THR A 31 9.76 10.93 11.09
C THR A 31 9.48 12.35 10.58
N LYS A 32 10.45 13.27 10.70
CA LYS A 32 10.31 14.64 10.17
C LYS A 32 10.32 14.71 8.64
N ASN A 33 10.90 13.70 7.99
CA ASN A 33 10.96 13.58 6.53
C ASN A 33 9.62 13.12 5.93
N TRP A 34 8.84 12.30 6.66
CA TRP A 34 7.66 11.64 6.14
C TRP A 34 6.38 12.43 6.40
N PRO A 35 5.48 12.56 5.39
CA PRO A 35 4.18 13.19 5.60
C PRO A 35 3.31 12.38 6.55
N ARG A 36 2.20 12.97 6.96
CA ARG A 36 1.25 12.33 7.86
C ARG A 36 0.28 11.45 7.09
N LEU A 37 -0.13 10.37 7.71
CA LEU A 37 -1.14 9.46 7.18
C LEU A 37 -2.52 10.12 7.19
N VAL A 38 -3.22 10.12 6.06
CA VAL A 38 -4.58 10.68 5.89
C VAL A 38 -5.63 9.60 5.72
N GLN A 39 -5.31 8.54 4.97
CA GLN A 39 -6.19 7.38 4.79
C GLN A 39 -5.33 6.11 4.76
N LEU A 40 -5.83 5.05 5.36
CA LEU A 40 -5.23 3.71 5.29
C LEU A 40 -6.32 2.72 4.91
N SER A 41 -6.08 1.97 3.84
CA SER A 41 -6.98 0.93 3.36
C SER A 41 -6.22 -0.37 3.17
N TRP A 42 -6.85 -1.50 3.55
CA TRP A 42 -6.23 -2.81 3.35
C TRP A 42 -7.25 -3.92 3.11
N ILE A 43 -6.78 -4.95 2.43
CA ILE A 43 -7.51 -6.18 2.15
C ILE A 43 -6.67 -7.34 2.64
N VAL A 44 -7.26 -8.25 3.42
CA VAL A 44 -6.65 -9.53 3.81
C VAL A 44 -7.28 -10.64 2.99
N THR A 45 -6.44 -11.49 2.40
CA THR A 45 -6.88 -12.67 1.65
C THR A 45 -6.23 -13.94 2.20
N ASP A 46 -6.78 -15.10 1.81
CA ASP A 46 -6.03 -16.34 1.86
C ASP A 46 -5.05 -16.45 0.66
N ASP A 47 -4.28 -17.52 0.61
CA ASP A 47 -3.33 -17.84 -0.46
C ASP A 47 -3.99 -18.20 -1.81
N LYS A 48 -5.32 -18.34 -1.82
CA LYS A 48 -6.15 -18.60 -3.01
C LYS A 48 -6.81 -17.34 -3.56
N GLY A 49 -6.70 -16.21 -2.85
CA GLY A 49 -7.30 -14.94 -3.25
C GLY A 49 -8.72 -14.73 -2.74
N ASN A 50 -9.22 -15.57 -1.84
CA ASN A 50 -10.49 -15.30 -1.18
C ASN A 50 -10.32 -14.16 -0.18
N LYS A 51 -11.14 -13.13 -0.32
CA LYS A 51 -11.12 -11.97 0.58
C LYS A 51 -11.65 -12.37 1.95
N LEU A 52 -10.84 -12.19 2.99
CA LEU A 52 -11.19 -12.49 4.38
C LEU A 52 -11.62 -11.24 5.15
N LYS A 53 -11.01 -10.09 4.85
CA LYS A 53 -11.29 -8.82 5.49
C LYS A 53 -10.97 -7.66 4.56
N GLU A 54 -11.70 -6.57 4.70
CA GLU A 54 -11.48 -5.31 3.99
C GLU A 54 -11.76 -4.15 4.93
N CYS A 55 -10.83 -3.21 5.02
CA CYS A 55 -10.92 -2.03 5.87
C CYS A 55 -10.48 -0.79 5.11
N SER A 56 -11.11 0.34 5.42
CA SER A 56 -10.69 1.66 4.94
C SER A 56 -11.05 2.70 5.98
N TYR A 57 -10.05 3.49 6.41
CA TYR A 57 -10.22 4.50 7.44
C TYR A 57 -9.58 5.81 7.02
N ILE A 58 -10.35 6.90 7.09
CA ILE A 58 -9.81 8.25 7.12
C ILE A 58 -9.25 8.48 8.53
N ILE A 59 -8.06 9.04 8.62
CA ILE A 59 -7.40 9.35 9.90
C ILE A 59 -7.80 10.74 10.35
N ARG A 60 -8.26 10.87 11.60
CA ARG A 60 -8.50 12.17 12.19
C ARG A 60 -7.16 12.90 12.37
N PRO A 61 -6.99 14.10 11.81
CA PRO A 61 -5.75 14.84 11.96
C PRO A 61 -5.60 15.34 13.40
N GLU A 62 -4.53 14.91 14.05
CA GLU A 62 -4.15 15.34 15.38
C GLU A 62 -2.73 15.92 15.32
N GLY A 63 -2.58 17.20 15.60
CA GLY A 63 -1.30 17.91 15.54
C GLY A 63 -0.79 18.23 14.13
N PHE A 64 -1.64 18.11 13.12
CA PHE A 64 -1.34 18.53 11.74
C PHE A 64 -2.63 18.92 11.00
N THR A 65 -2.48 19.58 9.86
CA THR A 65 -3.56 19.95 8.95
C THR A 65 -3.29 19.32 7.58
N ILE A 66 -4.34 18.85 6.91
CA ILE A 66 -4.23 18.33 5.55
C ILE A 66 -4.15 19.52 4.58
N PRO A 67 -3.03 19.69 3.85
CA PRO A 67 -2.88 20.77 2.89
C PRO A 67 -3.87 20.66 1.73
N MET A 68 -4.23 21.81 1.15
CA MET A 68 -5.15 21.87 0.01
C MET A 68 -4.60 21.13 -1.21
N GLU A 69 -3.27 21.12 -1.41
CA GLU A 69 -2.60 20.40 -2.49
C GLU A 69 -2.83 18.89 -2.37
N ALA A 70 -2.73 18.33 -1.17
CA ALA A 70 -3.01 16.93 -0.90
C ALA A 70 -4.52 16.63 -1.11
N THR A 71 -5.40 17.50 -0.61
CA THR A 71 -6.85 17.40 -0.80
C THR A 71 -7.24 17.36 -2.28
N ARG A 72 -6.57 18.12 -3.14
CA ARG A 72 -6.82 18.11 -4.60
C ARG A 72 -6.48 16.76 -5.24
N ILE A 73 -5.57 15.99 -4.65
CA ILE A 73 -5.14 14.68 -5.16
C ILE A 73 -6.12 13.60 -4.70
N HIS A 74 -6.31 13.43 -3.39
CA HIS A 74 -7.08 12.31 -2.82
C HIS A 74 -8.52 12.68 -2.41
N GLY A 75 -8.93 13.93 -2.53
CA GLY A 75 -10.31 14.38 -2.26
C GLY A 75 -10.68 14.52 -0.77
N ILE A 76 -9.79 14.17 0.17
CA ILE A 76 -10.07 14.23 1.61
C ILE A 76 -9.65 15.61 2.15
N SER A 77 -10.64 16.46 2.46
CA SER A 77 -10.36 17.75 3.08
C SER A 77 -10.06 17.60 4.57
N ASN A 78 -9.35 18.58 5.12
CA ASN A 78 -9.11 18.63 6.57
C ASN A 78 -10.42 18.60 7.38
N GLN A 79 -11.46 19.29 6.90
CA GLN A 79 -12.78 19.29 7.53
C GLN A 79 -13.43 17.90 7.48
N THR A 80 -13.37 17.21 6.33
CA THR A 80 -13.87 15.84 6.21
C THR A 80 -13.15 14.91 7.16
N ALA A 81 -11.84 15.03 7.26
CA ALA A 81 -11.03 14.19 8.15
C ALA A 81 -11.29 14.45 9.63
N ILE A 82 -11.59 15.69 10.03
CA ILE A 82 -12.01 16.02 11.40
C ILE A 82 -13.36 15.36 11.72
N LEU A 83 -14.33 15.43 10.80
CA LEU A 83 -15.70 14.95 11.03
C LEU A 83 -15.81 13.42 10.94
N LYS A 84 -15.16 12.80 9.98
CA LYS A 84 -15.29 11.36 9.66
C LYS A 84 -14.09 10.52 10.09
N GLY A 85 -12.98 11.15 10.40
CA GLY A 85 -11.73 10.47 10.70
C GLY A 85 -11.77 9.72 12.03
N VAL A 86 -11.05 8.60 12.05
CA VAL A 86 -10.87 7.74 13.20
C VAL A 86 -9.51 8.03 13.85
N ASN A 87 -9.42 7.84 15.14
CA ASN A 87 -8.16 7.99 15.87
C ASN A 87 -7.09 7.04 15.30
N ILE A 88 -5.92 7.59 15.00
CA ILE A 88 -4.83 6.85 14.33
C ILE A 88 -4.39 5.63 15.13
N LYS A 89 -4.35 5.70 16.46
CA LYS A 89 -3.95 4.58 17.33
C LYS A 89 -4.85 3.38 17.16
N LYS A 90 -6.17 3.62 17.07
CA LYS A 90 -7.15 2.56 16.83
C LYS A 90 -6.93 1.88 15.47
N VAL A 91 -6.75 2.69 14.43
CA VAL A 91 -6.55 2.18 13.06
C VAL A 91 -5.25 1.41 12.95
N LEU A 92 -4.14 1.94 13.49
CA LEU A 92 -2.85 1.27 13.43
C LEU A 92 -2.83 -0.02 14.25
N ASN A 93 -3.48 -0.09 15.40
CA ASN A 93 -3.59 -1.32 16.18
C ASN A 93 -4.30 -2.43 15.38
N GLU A 94 -5.42 -2.10 14.73
CA GLU A 94 -6.16 -3.05 13.90
C GLU A 94 -5.34 -3.49 12.68
N PHE A 95 -4.71 -2.54 11.98
CA PHE A 95 -3.84 -2.84 10.85
C PHE A 95 -2.66 -3.73 11.24
N MET A 96 -2.00 -3.43 12.36
CA MET A 96 -0.84 -4.19 12.84
C MET A 96 -1.20 -5.61 13.28
N GLU A 97 -2.40 -5.84 13.81
CA GLU A 97 -2.92 -7.17 14.10
C GLU A 97 -3.06 -7.98 12.80
N ASP A 98 -3.71 -7.41 11.78
CA ASP A 98 -3.88 -8.07 10.48
C ASP A 98 -2.53 -8.28 9.77
N ALA A 99 -1.64 -7.29 9.81
CA ALA A 99 -0.29 -7.40 9.25
C ALA A 99 0.55 -8.44 10.00
N GLY A 100 0.43 -8.52 11.33
CA GLY A 100 1.08 -9.54 12.16
C GLY A 100 0.71 -10.96 11.75
N ASN A 101 -0.56 -11.18 11.45
CA ASN A 101 -1.14 -12.46 11.05
C ASN A 101 -0.98 -12.78 9.55
N SER A 102 -0.36 -11.89 8.77
CA SER A 102 -0.14 -12.09 7.33
C SER A 102 1.31 -12.47 7.05
N SER A 103 1.51 -13.40 6.11
CA SER A 103 2.84 -13.89 5.70
C SER A 103 3.49 -12.97 4.66
N LEU A 104 2.70 -12.20 3.91
CA LEU A 104 3.17 -11.34 2.83
C LEU A 104 2.42 -10.01 2.82
N LEU A 105 3.16 -8.90 2.71
CA LEU A 105 2.62 -7.56 2.47
C LEU A 105 2.71 -7.25 0.98
N ILE A 106 1.63 -6.71 0.40
CA ILE A 106 1.55 -6.41 -1.03
C ILE A 106 1.05 -4.98 -1.22
N GLY A 107 1.65 -4.26 -2.17
CA GLY A 107 1.25 -2.92 -2.54
C GLY A 107 1.79 -2.51 -3.91
N HIS A 108 1.35 -1.36 -4.40
CA HIS A 108 1.89 -0.73 -5.59
C HIS A 108 2.72 0.48 -5.18
N ASN A 109 4.04 0.43 -5.35
CA ASN A 109 5.01 1.32 -4.71
C ASN A 109 5.10 1.11 -3.18
N LEU A 110 5.06 -0.14 -2.77
CA LEU A 110 4.92 -0.60 -1.40
C LEU A 110 5.95 -0.01 -0.42
N SER A 111 7.17 0.29 -0.89
CA SER A 111 8.20 0.91 -0.05
C SER A 111 7.75 2.24 0.54
N PHE A 112 7.00 3.04 -0.21
CA PHE A 112 6.43 4.30 0.25
C PHE A 112 5.42 4.06 1.39
N ASP A 113 4.43 3.20 1.17
CA ASP A 113 3.37 2.93 2.13
C ASP A 113 3.90 2.31 3.43
N LYS A 114 4.86 1.39 3.33
CA LYS A 114 5.54 0.83 4.51
C LYS A 114 6.23 1.92 5.34
N LYS A 115 6.88 2.89 4.71
CA LYS A 115 7.57 3.97 5.40
C LYS A 115 6.60 4.98 6.01
N ILE A 116 5.47 5.25 5.35
CA ILE A 116 4.40 6.10 5.91
C ILE A 116 3.85 5.49 7.19
N VAL A 117 3.42 4.23 7.14
CA VAL A 117 2.88 3.54 8.33
C VAL A 117 3.96 3.38 9.40
N GLY A 118 5.18 3.01 9.01
CA GLY A 118 6.31 2.88 9.92
C GLY A 118 6.64 4.19 10.65
N ALA A 119 6.61 5.33 9.96
CA ALA A 119 6.82 6.65 10.57
C ALA A 119 5.72 7.00 11.58
N GLU A 120 4.46 6.68 11.29
CA GLU A 120 3.37 6.89 12.25
C GLU A 120 3.49 5.96 13.47
N LEU A 121 3.89 4.70 13.29
CA LEU A 121 4.18 3.79 14.41
C LEU A 121 5.25 4.37 15.34
N ILE A 122 6.36 4.87 14.77
CA ILE A 122 7.47 5.45 15.54
C ILE A 122 7.04 6.74 16.26
N ARG A 123 6.24 7.61 15.61
CA ARG A 123 5.66 8.81 16.26
C ARG A 123 4.82 8.47 17.49
N MET A 124 4.21 7.29 17.50
CA MET A 124 3.41 6.79 18.61
C MET A 124 4.22 6.01 19.64
N GLY A 125 5.54 5.91 19.48
CA GLY A 125 6.43 5.16 20.38
C GLY A 125 6.43 3.66 20.16
N TYR A 126 5.90 3.18 19.02
CA TYR A 126 5.94 1.77 18.63
C TYR A 126 7.16 1.46 17.76
N LEU A 127 7.50 0.19 17.67
CA LEU A 127 8.51 -0.29 16.73
C LEU A 127 7.91 -0.40 15.33
N ASP A 128 8.69 -0.03 14.31
CA ASP A 128 8.35 -0.31 12.91
C ASP A 128 8.62 -1.79 12.59
N THR A 129 7.63 -2.63 12.85
CA THR A 129 7.70 -4.07 12.59
C THR A 129 7.42 -4.41 11.12
N LEU A 130 6.94 -3.47 10.31
CA LEU A 130 6.70 -3.69 8.88
C LEU A 130 8.00 -3.75 8.07
N LYS A 131 9.05 -3.09 8.55
CA LYS A 131 10.32 -2.96 7.83
C LYS A 131 10.86 -4.30 7.32
N ASN A 132 10.83 -5.32 8.17
CA ASN A 132 11.41 -6.64 7.89
C ASN A 132 10.39 -7.69 7.46
N LYS A 133 9.13 -7.32 7.26
CA LYS A 133 8.12 -8.27 6.78
C LYS A 133 8.34 -8.61 5.31
N PRO A 134 8.16 -9.88 4.92
CA PRO A 134 8.13 -10.27 3.53
C PRO A 134 7.17 -9.39 2.75
N SER A 135 7.60 -8.93 1.59
CA SER A 135 6.90 -7.88 0.84
C SER A 135 6.96 -8.13 -0.65
N PHE A 136 5.91 -7.76 -1.37
CA PHE A 136 5.83 -7.85 -2.82
C PHE A 136 5.29 -6.53 -3.40
N CYS A 137 6.07 -5.89 -4.27
CA CYS A 137 5.69 -4.65 -4.92
C CYS A 137 5.25 -4.91 -6.36
N THR A 138 3.96 -4.67 -6.67
CA THR A 138 3.44 -4.85 -8.02
C THR A 138 4.00 -3.83 -9.02
N MET A 139 4.44 -2.66 -8.56
CA MET A 139 5.09 -1.65 -9.41
C MET A 139 6.45 -2.16 -9.91
N GLU A 140 7.31 -2.58 -9.00
CA GLU A 140 8.67 -3.02 -9.32
C GLU A 140 8.69 -4.31 -10.13
N SER A 141 7.82 -5.26 -9.79
CA SER A 141 7.75 -6.57 -10.43
C SER A 141 7.17 -6.56 -11.85
N THR A 142 6.57 -5.45 -12.30
CA THR A 142 5.88 -5.39 -13.59
C THR A 142 6.49 -4.41 -14.60
N VAL A 143 7.69 -3.90 -14.33
CA VAL A 143 8.41 -3.00 -15.24
C VAL A 143 8.58 -3.64 -16.63
N ASP A 144 9.10 -4.85 -16.68
CA ASP A 144 9.33 -5.59 -17.94
C ASP A 144 8.03 -6.08 -18.60
N PHE A 145 6.99 -6.32 -17.81
CA PHE A 145 5.66 -6.67 -18.32
C PHE A 145 4.99 -5.47 -18.98
N CYS A 146 5.03 -4.30 -18.35
CA CYS A 146 4.41 -3.09 -18.87
C CYS A 146 5.17 -2.48 -20.04
N LYS A 147 6.50 -2.51 -20.02
CA LYS A 147 7.39 -2.00 -21.07
C LYS A 147 7.09 -0.56 -21.47
N ILE A 148 6.84 0.30 -20.49
CA ILE A 148 6.56 1.72 -20.72
C ILE A 148 7.90 2.44 -20.87
N SER A 149 8.15 3.03 -22.04
CA SER A 149 9.40 3.73 -22.34
C SER A 149 9.69 4.85 -21.34
N ASN A 150 10.93 4.92 -20.89
CA ASN A 150 11.39 6.02 -20.08
C ASN A 150 11.57 7.29 -20.96
N TYR A 151 11.37 8.48 -20.38
CA TYR A 151 11.58 9.76 -21.06
C TYR A 151 13.01 9.94 -21.59
N SER A 152 14.01 9.30 -20.98
CA SER A 152 15.39 9.30 -21.45
C SER A 152 15.64 8.48 -22.71
N GLY A 153 14.65 7.69 -23.18
CA GLY A 153 14.77 6.76 -24.30
C GLY A 153 15.54 5.47 -23.97
N TYR A 154 16.04 5.32 -22.76
CA TYR A 154 16.73 4.11 -22.30
C TYR A 154 15.94 3.40 -21.21
N GLY A 155 15.62 2.12 -21.47
CA GLY A 155 14.90 1.25 -20.52
C GLY A 155 13.44 1.64 -20.31
N TYR A 156 12.85 1.03 -19.31
CA TYR A 156 11.44 1.21 -18.96
C TYR A 156 11.30 1.95 -17.63
N LYS A 157 10.23 2.75 -17.49
CA LYS A 157 9.87 3.39 -16.23
C LYS A 157 9.03 2.44 -15.37
N PHE A 158 8.95 2.72 -14.07
CA PHE A 158 7.96 2.11 -13.20
C PHE A 158 6.54 2.44 -13.67
N PRO A 159 5.66 1.44 -13.85
CA PRO A 159 4.26 1.70 -14.21
C PRO A 159 3.51 2.35 -13.05
N LYS A 160 2.65 3.32 -13.35
CA LYS A 160 1.60 3.73 -12.43
C LYS A 160 0.59 2.59 -12.27
N LEU A 161 -0.14 2.56 -11.15
CA LEU A 161 -1.17 1.54 -10.92
C LEU A 161 -2.22 1.51 -12.03
N GLN A 162 -2.67 2.69 -12.49
CA GLN A 162 -3.60 2.82 -13.61
C GLN A 162 -3.06 2.23 -14.92
N GLU A 163 -1.76 2.44 -15.20
CA GLU A 163 -1.10 1.88 -16.39
C GLU A 163 -1.02 0.35 -16.33
N LEU A 164 -0.68 -0.21 -15.16
CA LEU A 164 -0.69 -1.65 -14.94
C LEU A 164 -2.10 -2.24 -15.06
N TYR A 165 -3.08 -1.60 -14.42
CA TYR A 165 -4.48 -2.04 -14.48
C TYR A 165 -5.01 -2.01 -15.92
N HIS A 166 -4.76 -0.94 -16.66
CA HIS A 166 -5.14 -0.84 -18.07
C HIS A 166 -4.47 -1.92 -18.93
N LYS A 167 -3.19 -2.20 -18.70
CA LYS A 167 -2.46 -3.26 -19.41
C LYS A 167 -3.07 -4.64 -19.19
N LEU A 168 -3.58 -4.91 -17.97
CA LEU A 168 -4.17 -6.21 -17.62
C LEU A 168 -5.62 -6.35 -18.08
N PHE A 169 -6.42 -5.28 -17.98
CA PHE A 169 -7.87 -5.36 -18.13
C PHE A 169 -8.43 -4.58 -19.31
N GLY A 170 -7.60 -3.82 -20.05
CA GLY A 170 -8.01 -3.02 -21.20
C GLY A 170 -8.87 -1.80 -20.87
N GLN A 171 -9.01 -1.46 -19.59
CA GLN A 171 -9.81 -0.34 -19.10
C GLN A 171 -9.17 0.28 -17.86
N ASN A 172 -9.55 1.50 -17.52
CA ASN A 172 -9.13 2.16 -16.31
C ASN A 172 -10.05 1.78 -15.14
N PHE A 173 -9.51 1.83 -13.90
CA PHE A 173 -10.35 1.78 -12.70
C PHE A 173 -10.73 3.20 -12.27
N GLY A 174 -11.87 3.33 -11.57
CA GLY A 174 -12.35 4.61 -11.05
C GLY A 174 -11.76 4.97 -9.69
N ASN A 175 -11.89 6.26 -9.34
CA ASN A 175 -11.48 6.80 -8.03
C ASN A 175 -10.00 6.59 -7.70
N GLU A 176 -9.11 6.74 -8.70
CA GLU A 176 -7.67 6.80 -8.46
C GLU A 176 -7.37 7.86 -7.38
N HIS A 177 -6.40 7.57 -6.50
CA HIS A 177 -6.08 8.37 -5.31
C HIS A 177 -7.16 8.35 -4.20
N ASP A 178 -7.97 7.30 -4.16
CA ASP A 178 -8.68 6.85 -2.98
C ASP A 178 -8.02 5.54 -2.54
N ALA A 179 -7.44 5.48 -1.34
CA ALA A 179 -6.70 4.29 -0.91
C ALA A 179 -7.54 3.01 -0.97
N SER A 180 -8.88 3.08 -0.81
CA SER A 180 -9.75 1.92 -0.94
C SER A 180 -9.87 1.44 -2.39
N ALA A 181 -9.93 2.36 -3.36
CA ALA A 181 -9.95 2.03 -4.78
C ALA A 181 -8.58 1.52 -5.25
N ASP A 182 -7.50 2.14 -4.78
CA ASP A 182 -6.13 1.79 -5.14
C ASP A 182 -5.73 0.41 -4.59
N VAL A 183 -6.08 0.09 -3.33
CA VAL A 183 -5.85 -1.26 -2.79
C VAL A 183 -6.69 -2.32 -3.50
N ALA A 184 -7.93 -2.01 -3.89
CA ALA A 184 -8.78 -2.92 -4.65
C ALA A 184 -8.23 -3.17 -6.07
N ALA A 185 -7.70 -2.13 -6.73
CA ALA A 185 -7.04 -2.26 -8.02
C ALA A 185 -5.74 -3.09 -7.91
N THR A 186 -4.93 -2.83 -6.90
CA THR A 186 -3.70 -3.60 -6.61
C THR A 186 -4.00 -5.07 -6.37
N PHE A 187 -5.02 -5.37 -5.58
CA PHE A 187 -5.51 -6.74 -5.33
C PHE A 187 -5.89 -7.43 -6.65
N LYS A 188 -6.68 -6.79 -7.50
CA LYS A 188 -7.07 -7.36 -8.80
C LYS A 188 -5.86 -7.59 -9.71
N CYS A 189 -4.95 -6.62 -9.79
CA CYS A 189 -3.73 -6.74 -10.59
C CYS A 189 -2.86 -7.91 -10.12
N PHE A 190 -2.62 -8.04 -8.82
CA PHE A 190 -1.78 -9.10 -8.25
C PHE A 190 -2.31 -10.50 -8.61
N TRP A 191 -3.61 -10.75 -8.40
CA TRP A 191 -4.19 -12.06 -8.67
C TRP A 191 -4.27 -12.36 -10.16
N GLU A 192 -4.51 -11.38 -11.02
CA GLU A 192 -4.47 -11.56 -12.47
C GLU A 192 -3.04 -11.83 -12.97
N LEU A 193 -2.04 -11.13 -12.45
CA LEU A 193 -0.62 -11.39 -12.75
C LEU A 193 -0.20 -12.80 -12.34
N LYS A 194 -0.62 -13.25 -11.15
CA LYS A 194 -0.37 -14.61 -10.66
C LYS A 194 -1.06 -15.65 -11.52
N LYS A 195 -2.32 -15.44 -11.88
CA LYS A 195 -3.11 -16.32 -12.76
C LYS A 195 -2.48 -16.47 -14.15
N ARG A 196 -1.92 -15.39 -14.71
CA ARG A 196 -1.21 -15.41 -16.00
C ARG A 196 0.22 -15.96 -15.92
N GLY A 197 0.70 -16.29 -14.73
CA GLY A 197 2.08 -16.75 -14.52
C GLY A 197 3.15 -15.68 -14.75
N ILE A 198 2.77 -14.39 -14.71
CA ILE A 198 3.68 -13.24 -14.89
C ILE A 198 4.52 -13.03 -13.63
N ILE A 199 3.93 -13.27 -12.46
CA ILE A 199 4.60 -13.18 -11.17
C ILE A 199 4.52 -14.51 -10.41
N ASN A 200 5.57 -14.78 -9.60
CA ASN A 200 5.56 -15.86 -8.62
C ASN A 200 6.08 -15.32 -7.26
N PRO A 201 5.22 -14.84 -6.40
CA PRO A 201 5.62 -14.18 -5.15
C PRO A 201 6.33 -15.10 -4.14
N LEU A 202 6.25 -16.43 -4.31
CA LEU A 202 6.90 -17.40 -3.42
C LEU A 202 8.37 -17.67 -3.79
N THR A 203 8.84 -17.25 -4.95
CA THR A 203 10.23 -17.43 -5.41
C THR A 203 11.11 -16.18 -5.23
N SER A 204 10.56 -15.07 -4.81
CA SER A 204 11.33 -13.86 -4.53
C SER A 204 12.02 -13.93 -3.16
N ASN A 205 12.90 -14.94 -2.97
CA ASN A 205 13.96 -14.93 -1.96
C ASN A 205 15.15 -14.09 -2.46
N ASP A 206 14.90 -12.91 -3.03
CA ASP A 206 15.95 -11.95 -3.28
C ASP A 206 16.04 -11.03 -2.06
N PRO A 207 17.17 -11.08 -1.34
CA PRO A 207 17.45 -10.10 -0.30
C PRO A 207 17.72 -8.75 -0.96
N PHE A 208 16.86 -7.76 -0.75
CA PHE A 208 17.14 -6.35 -1.01
C PHE A 208 17.94 -5.73 0.13
#